data_093e6d13f78c0aba83d673c11b22ad0c
#
_entry.id   093e6d13f78c0aba83d673c11b22ad0c
#
_cell.length_a   1.000
_cell.length_b   1.000
_cell.length_c   1.000
_cell.angle_alpha   90.00
_cell.angle_beta   90.00
_cell.angle_gamma   90.00
#
_symmetry.space_group_name_H-M   'P 1'
#
loop_
_entity.id
_entity.type
_entity.pdbx_description
1 polymer ?
#
loop_
_entity_poly.entity_id
_entity_poly.type
_entity_poly.pdbx_seq_one_letter_code
_entity_poly.pdbx_strand_id
1 'polypeptide(L)'
;MNSIKTRDMYEKIINCEEIDELKQILNQYSPYYAAWNDYINEVLLNNGLTYENLGDLCGFSKNTIKAWATENRIPRSREKFIQFGLGIRCSLNEMNYILQRYGKYPRLYSKSLEDAICIFVISHYPEHENVKAYDIYNDLKKKFLEEIQIKNKRRFLLDSKNETSKMENEIVEMKDLQEFKKFVKDKEMEFMNSYYKLLDYIVAFVKTENLGRSYHSLVLGKEMDKGYEKMISNLRNWGEVPNRKKLINLGITLNMSLTEINTMLDYANMEKLCPKDKLECIILYVLANVDVTSPYHEINHAVLVAQYTENQEIKQQCNKLLEELIGLKNADEVREDVEFYVRNALETLEIDEREILMISE
;
A
#
# COMPACT_ATOMS: atom_id res chain seq x y z
N MET A 1 -21.84 -16.38 -15.93
CA MET A 1 -20.53 -16.76 -15.37
C MET A 1 -20.67 -16.90 -13.87
N ASN A 2 -20.42 -18.07 -13.28
CA ASN A 2 -20.45 -18.25 -11.83
C ASN A 2 -19.32 -17.42 -11.22
N SER A 3 -19.65 -16.41 -10.43
CA SER A 3 -18.65 -15.62 -9.70
C SER A 3 -18.03 -16.51 -8.63
N ILE A 4 -16.80 -16.92 -8.82
CA ILE A 4 -16.04 -17.64 -7.80
C ILE A 4 -15.82 -16.67 -6.63
N LYS A 5 -16.22 -17.11 -5.44
CA LYS A 5 -16.06 -16.26 -4.24
C LYS A 5 -14.59 -16.17 -3.88
N THR A 6 -14.12 -14.98 -3.55
CA THR A 6 -12.73 -14.73 -3.11
C THR A 6 -12.33 -15.61 -1.93
N ARG A 7 -13.28 -15.90 -1.04
CA ARG A 7 -13.11 -16.79 0.09
C ARG A 7 -12.76 -18.22 -0.32
N ASP A 8 -13.47 -18.75 -1.31
CA ASP A 8 -13.25 -20.14 -1.78
C ASP A 8 -11.86 -20.29 -2.43
N MET A 9 -11.39 -19.24 -3.14
CA MET A 9 -10.03 -19.20 -3.66
C MET A 9 -8.99 -19.15 -2.54
N TYR A 10 -9.21 -18.30 -1.55
CA TYR A 10 -8.32 -18.16 -0.41
C TYR A 10 -8.18 -19.48 0.37
N GLU A 11 -9.30 -20.12 0.71
CA GLU A 11 -9.31 -21.41 1.42
C GLU A 11 -8.59 -22.52 0.64
N LYS A 12 -8.72 -22.55 -0.68
CA LYS A 12 -8.00 -23.52 -1.50
C LYS A 12 -6.49 -23.28 -1.49
N ILE A 13 -6.04 -22.04 -1.52
CA ILE A 13 -4.61 -21.69 -1.56
C ILE A 13 -3.94 -21.98 -0.22
N ILE A 14 -4.55 -21.56 0.89
CA ILE A 14 -3.94 -21.74 2.22
C ILE A 14 -3.92 -23.22 2.68
N ASN A 15 -4.81 -24.07 2.15
CA ASN A 15 -4.85 -25.50 2.44
C ASN A 15 -4.12 -26.33 1.37
N CYS A 16 -3.49 -25.71 0.39
CA CYS A 16 -2.71 -26.37 -0.63
C CYS A 16 -1.34 -26.75 -0.05
N GLU A 17 -1.00 -28.04 -0.06
CA GLU A 17 0.27 -28.55 0.47
C GLU A 17 1.33 -28.68 -0.61
N GLU A 18 0.91 -29.02 -1.85
CA GLU A 18 1.81 -29.33 -2.94
C GLU A 18 1.83 -28.22 -4.00
N ILE A 19 3.04 -27.87 -4.49
CA ILE A 19 3.22 -26.81 -5.47
C ILE A 19 2.55 -27.12 -6.82
N ASP A 20 2.42 -28.38 -7.19
CA ASP A 20 1.72 -28.81 -8.41
C ASP A 20 0.22 -28.54 -8.31
N GLU A 21 -0.36 -28.68 -7.13
CA GLU A 21 -1.75 -28.29 -6.87
C GLU A 21 -1.92 -26.78 -6.99
N LEU A 22 -0.99 -26.01 -6.43
CA LEU A 22 -0.97 -24.54 -6.60
C LEU A 22 -0.93 -24.15 -8.09
N LYS A 23 -0.11 -24.82 -8.91
CA LYS A 23 -0.03 -24.60 -10.35
C LYS A 23 -1.38 -24.81 -11.05
N GLN A 24 -2.12 -25.85 -10.65
CA GLN A 24 -3.47 -26.10 -11.17
C GLN A 24 -4.46 -25.01 -10.74
N ILE A 25 -4.41 -24.58 -9.47
CA ILE A 25 -5.23 -23.50 -8.95
C ILE A 25 -4.95 -22.19 -9.72
N LEU A 26 -3.68 -21.81 -9.92
CA LEU A 26 -3.30 -20.61 -10.67
C LEU A 26 -3.81 -20.65 -12.11
N ASN A 27 -3.71 -21.79 -12.80
CA ASN A 27 -4.21 -21.95 -14.16
C ASN A 27 -5.75 -21.86 -14.21
N GLN A 28 -6.44 -22.48 -13.24
CA GLN A 28 -7.90 -22.41 -13.15
C GLN A 28 -8.40 -20.98 -12.97
N TYR A 29 -7.65 -20.15 -12.21
CA TYR A 29 -8.06 -18.80 -11.89
C TYR A 29 -7.47 -17.71 -12.80
N SER A 30 -6.57 -18.06 -13.70
CA SER A 30 -5.96 -17.15 -14.67
C SER A 30 -6.96 -16.19 -15.36
N PRO A 31 -8.16 -16.63 -15.80
CA PRO A 31 -9.13 -15.72 -16.43
C PRO A 31 -9.72 -14.64 -15.51
N TYR A 32 -9.51 -14.75 -14.20
CA TYR A 32 -10.05 -13.81 -13.21
C TYR A 32 -9.02 -12.74 -12.77
N TYR A 33 -7.79 -12.83 -13.23
CA TYR A 33 -6.78 -11.82 -12.99
C TYR A 33 -7.03 -10.60 -13.89
N ALA A 34 -7.18 -9.43 -13.28
CA ALA A 34 -7.45 -8.21 -14.04
C ALA A 34 -6.20 -7.70 -14.74
N ALA A 35 -6.36 -7.31 -16.00
CA ALA A 35 -5.31 -6.68 -16.78
C ALA A 35 -5.61 -5.20 -17.04
N TRP A 36 -4.58 -4.34 -16.97
CA TRP A 36 -4.69 -2.91 -17.21
C TRP A 36 -5.05 -2.58 -18.66
N ASN A 37 -4.48 -3.34 -19.60
CA ASN A 37 -4.77 -3.16 -21.03
C ASN A 37 -6.25 -3.39 -21.36
N ASP A 38 -6.90 -4.37 -20.71
CA ASP A 38 -8.32 -4.63 -20.91
C ASP A 38 -9.16 -3.44 -20.45
N TYR A 39 -8.81 -2.87 -19.28
CA TYR A 39 -9.48 -1.67 -18.78
C TYR A 39 -9.30 -0.45 -19.69
N ILE A 40 -8.08 -0.20 -20.20
CA ILE A 40 -7.83 0.88 -21.16
C ILE A 40 -8.65 0.69 -22.44
N ASN A 41 -8.70 -0.53 -22.98
CA ASN A 41 -9.49 -0.84 -24.17
C ASN A 41 -11.00 -0.68 -23.92
N GLU A 42 -11.48 -1.04 -22.73
CA GLU A 42 -12.87 -0.79 -22.33
C GLU A 42 -13.18 0.70 -22.25
N VAL A 43 -12.30 1.51 -21.65
CA VAL A 43 -12.46 2.98 -21.59
C VAL A 43 -12.50 3.60 -23.00
N LEU A 44 -11.62 3.17 -23.90
CA LEU A 44 -11.60 3.65 -25.30
C LEU A 44 -12.89 3.31 -26.02
N LEU A 45 -13.34 2.05 -25.89
CA LEU A 45 -14.54 1.55 -26.56
C LEU A 45 -15.81 2.24 -26.05
N ASN A 46 -15.99 2.28 -24.73
CA ASN A 46 -17.22 2.81 -24.10
C ASN A 46 -17.39 4.31 -24.35
N ASN A 47 -16.30 5.05 -24.52
CA ASN A 47 -16.33 6.50 -24.76
C ASN A 47 -16.08 6.87 -26.21
N GLY A 48 -15.89 5.92 -27.12
CA GLY A 48 -15.59 6.19 -28.53
C GLY A 48 -14.31 6.99 -28.75
N LEU A 49 -13.30 6.80 -27.88
CA LEU A 49 -12.06 7.57 -27.89
C LEU A 49 -10.96 6.89 -28.70
N THR A 50 -10.12 7.71 -29.33
CA THR A 50 -8.84 7.27 -29.89
C THR A 50 -7.73 7.33 -28.83
N TYR A 51 -6.57 6.69 -29.08
CA TYR A 51 -5.40 6.83 -28.20
C TYR A 51 -4.96 8.27 -28.01
N GLU A 52 -5.10 9.10 -29.05
CA GLU A 52 -4.75 10.51 -29.02
C GLU A 52 -5.70 11.30 -28.15
N ASN A 53 -7.02 11.17 -28.37
CA ASN A 53 -8.04 11.87 -27.61
C ASN A 53 -7.99 11.50 -26.11
N LEU A 54 -7.80 10.22 -25.78
CA LEU A 54 -7.64 9.78 -24.39
C LEU A 54 -6.35 10.33 -23.79
N GLY A 55 -5.26 10.38 -24.59
CA GLY A 55 -4.00 10.98 -24.17
C GLY A 55 -4.17 12.48 -23.85
N ASP A 56 -4.84 13.22 -24.72
CA ASP A 56 -5.11 14.65 -24.53
C ASP A 56 -5.97 14.93 -23.29
N LEU A 57 -7.01 14.12 -23.06
CA LEU A 57 -7.85 14.21 -21.86
C LEU A 57 -7.05 14.04 -20.58
N CYS A 58 -6.19 13.01 -20.54
CA CYS A 58 -5.45 12.64 -19.35
C CYS A 58 -4.07 13.31 -19.23
N GLY A 59 -3.64 14.09 -20.22
CA GLY A 59 -2.31 14.71 -20.25
C GLY A 59 -1.17 13.71 -20.48
N PHE A 60 -1.43 12.63 -21.23
CA PHE A 60 -0.43 11.64 -21.65
C PHE A 60 -0.21 11.66 -23.16
N SER A 61 0.96 11.20 -23.60
CA SER A 61 1.20 11.04 -25.03
C SER A 61 0.37 9.90 -25.62
N LYS A 62 -0.01 10.01 -26.90
CA LYS A 62 -0.64 8.92 -27.67
C LYS A 62 0.12 7.59 -27.54
N ASN A 63 1.45 7.64 -27.58
CA ASN A 63 2.29 6.45 -27.45
C ASN A 63 2.19 5.82 -26.06
N THR A 64 2.05 6.62 -25.00
CA THR A 64 1.83 6.12 -23.65
C THR A 64 0.53 5.34 -23.56
N ILE A 65 -0.57 5.92 -24.05
CA ILE A 65 -1.89 5.25 -24.04
C ILE A 65 -1.85 3.97 -24.90
N LYS A 66 -1.24 4.05 -26.09
CA LYS A 66 -1.07 2.87 -26.96
C LYS A 66 -0.30 1.76 -26.23
N ALA A 67 0.81 2.06 -25.58
CA ALA A 67 1.60 1.08 -24.85
C ALA A 67 0.81 0.45 -23.69
N TRP A 68 -0.05 1.22 -23.00
CA TRP A 68 -0.96 0.70 -21.99
C TRP A 68 -2.04 -0.24 -22.57
N ALA A 69 -2.55 0.05 -23.75
CA ALA A 69 -3.60 -0.72 -24.40
C ALA A 69 -3.09 -2.02 -25.07
N THR A 70 -1.83 -2.04 -25.57
CA THR A 70 -1.34 -3.12 -26.44
C THR A 70 -0.13 -3.87 -25.91
N GLU A 71 0.65 -3.28 -24.99
CA GLU A 71 1.91 -3.86 -24.52
C GLU A 71 1.86 -4.30 -23.04
N ASN A 72 0.67 -4.32 -22.46
CA ASN A 72 0.44 -4.65 -21.04
C ASN A 72 1.29 -3.80 -20.05
N ARG A 73 1.72 -2.60 -20.47
CA ARG A 73 2.40 -1.66 -19.60
C ARG A 73 1.40 -0.97 -18.68
N ILE A 74 1.80 -0.73 -17.45
CA ILE A 74 0.99 -0.03 -16.43
C ILE A 74 1.65 1.30 -16.03
N PRO A 75 0.87 2.27 -15.51
CA PRO A 75 1.44 3.48 -14.91
C PRO A 75 2.41 3.15 -13.77
N ARG A 76 3.58 3.80 -13.74
CA ARG A 76 4.64 3.48 -12.79
C ARG A 76 4.52 4.18 -11.43
N SER A 77 3.55 5.07 -11.24
CA SER A 77 3.36 5.80 -10.00
C SER A 77 1.88 6.01 -9.69
N ARG A 78 1.57 6.14 -8.40
CA ARG A 78 0.21 6.45 -7.92
C ARG A 78 -0.33 7.73 -8.55
N GLU A 79 0.50 8.73 -8.67
CA GLU A 79 0.14 10.01 -9.28
C GLU A 79 -0.35 9.87 -10.72
N LYS A 80 0.26 8.99 -11.53
CA LYS A 80 -0.21 8.73 -12.91
C LYS A 80 -1.57 8.04 -12.97
N PHE A 81 -1.90 7.19 -11.99
CA PHE A 81 -3.25 6.62 -11.87
C PHE A 81 -4.28 7.70 -11.50
N ILE A 82 -3.94 8.59 -10.56
CA ILE A 82 -4.77 9.74 -10.18
C ILE A 82 -4.95 10.66 -11.39
N GLN A 83 -3.88 11.00 -12.09
CA GLN A 83 -3.91 11.82 -13.32
C GLN A 83 -4.85 11.20 -14.37
N PHE A 84 -4.72 9.90 -14.61
CA PHE A 84 -5.57 9.18 -15.54
C PHE A 84 -7.04 9.21 -15.12
N GLY A 85 -7.33 8.85 -13.86
CA GLY A 85 -8.70 8.84 -13.34
C GLY A 85 -9.36 10.22 -13.36
N LEU A 86 -8.63 11.29 -13.02
CA LEU A 86 -9.11 12.66 -13.13
C LEU A 86 -9.34 13.07 -14.60
N GLY A 87 -8.48 12.61 -15.51
CA GLY A 87 -8.62 12.87 -16.94
C GLY A 87 -9.88 12.24 -17.55
N ILE A 88 -10.23 11.02 -17.18
CA ILE A 88 -11.46 10.35 -17.62
C ILE A 88 -12.69 10.73 -16.77
N ARG A 89 -12.54 11.64 -15.81
CA ARG A 89 -13.61 12.12 -14.92
C ARG A 89 -14.28 10.98 -14.14
N CYS A 90 -13.48 10.07 -13.61
CA CYS A 90 -14.01 8.96 -12.85
C CYS A 90 -14.64 9.42 -11.52
N SER A 91 -15.63 8.67 -11.06
CA SER A 91 -16.18 8.81 -9.71
C SER A 91 -15.15 8.41 -8.64
N LEU A 92 -15.42 8.76 -7.40
CA LEU A 92 -14.56 8.35 -6.25
C LEU A 92 -14.41 6.81 -6.16
N ASN A 93 -15.50 6.08 -6.41
CA ASN A 93 -15.46 4.61 -6.42
C ASN A 93 -14.60 4.05 -7.55
N GLU A 94 -14.69 4.63 -8.74
CA GLU A 94 -13.87 4.23 -9.90
C GLU A 94 -12.40 4.59 -9.67
N MET A 95 -12.09 5.75 -9.10
CA MET A 95 -10.73 6.11 -8.74
C MET A 95 -10.13 5.11 -7.74
N ASN A 96 -10.88 4.79 -6.69
CA ASN A 96 -10.46 3.79 -5.71
C ASN A 96 -10.27 2.41 -6.34
N TYR A 97 -11.16 2.00 -7.25
CA TYR A 97 -11.04 0.76 -8.01
C TYR A 97 -9.77 0.73 -8.87
N ILE A 98 -9.48 1.80 -9.60
CA ILE A 98 -8.27 1.93 -10.44
C ILE A 98 -7.01 1.83 -9.57
N LEU A 99 -6.97 2.57 -8.48
CA LEU A 99 -5.82 2.58 -7.56
C LEU A 99 -5.55 1.20 -6.96
N GLN A 100 -6.58 0.53 -6.44
CA GLN A 100 -6.43 -0.76 -5.78
C GLN A 100 -6.20 -1.91 -6.76
N ARG A 101 -7.01 -1.97 -7.80
CA ARG A 101 -7.05 -3.12 -8.71
C ARG A 101 -5.85 -3.18 -9.62
N TYR A 102 -5.54 -2.07 -10.26
CA TYR A 102 -4.47 -1.99 -11.27
C TYR A 102 -3.17 -1.39 -10.71
N GLY A 103 -3.29 -0.32 -9.94
CA GLY A 103 -2.14 0.37 -9.37
C GLY A 103 -1.49 -0.34 -8.20
N LYS A 104 -2.22 -1.23 -7.53
CA LYS A 104 -1.80 -1.86 -6.27
C LYS A 104 -1.40 -0.81 -5.22
N TYR A 105 -2.12 0.31 -5.22
CA TYR A 105 -2.03 1.37 -4.22
C TYR A 105 -3.23 1.34 -3.28
N PRO A 106 -3.14 1.97 -2.10
CA PRO A 106 -4.30 2.16 -1.26
C PRO A 106 -5.34 3.01 -1.98
N ARG A 107 -6.61 2.83 -1.61
CA ARG A 107 -7.67 3.76 -1.98
C ARG A 107 -7.33 5.17 -1.48
N LEU A 108 -8.03 6.16 -1.97
CA LEU A 108 -7.91 7.53 -1.46
C LEU A 108 -8.22 7.54 0.04
N TYR A 109 -7.36 8.20 0.79
CA TYR A 109 -7.39 8.24 2.25
C TYR A 109 -7.60 9.67 2.74
N SER A 110 -8.79 9.97 3.22
CA SER A 110 -9.21 11.34 3.61
C SER A 110 -8.32 12.01 4.67
N LYS A 111 -7.51 11.25 5.41
CA LYS A 111 -6.51 11.78 6.35
C LYS A 111 -5.14 12.04 5.70
N SER A 112 -4.95 11.74 4.42
CA SER A 112 -3.83 12.20 3.63
C SER A 112 -4.21 13.48 2.92
N LEU A 113 -3.43 14.55 3.06
CA LEU A 113 -3.74 15.84 2.44
C LEU A 113 -3.90 15.73 0.93
N GLU A 114 -2.99 15.03 0.26
CA GLU A 114 -3.04 14.84 -1.19
C GLU A 114 -4.32 14.12 -1.62
N ASP A 115 -4.71 13.09 -0.87
CA ASP A 115 -5.91 12.33 -1.15
C ASP A 115 -7.18 13.12 -0.84
N ALA A 116 -7.20 13.91 0.24
CA ALA A 116 -8.28 14.83 0.56
C ALA A 116 -8.50 15.86 -0.55
N ILE A 117 -7.43 16.40 -1.12
CA ILE A 117 -7.51 17.29 -2.30
C ILE A 117 -8.07 16.54 -3.51
N CYS A 118 -7.64 15.31 -3.75
CA CYS A 118 -8.15 14.50 -4.86
C CYS A 118 -9.65 14.21 -4.71
N ILE A 119 -10.10 13.82 -3.51
CA ILE A 119 -11.52 13.59 -3.17
C ILE A 119 -12.32 14.87 -3.42
N PHE A 120 -11.82 16.00 -2.93
CA PHE A 120 -12.48 17.30 -3.13
C PHE A 120 -12.61 17.64 -4.63
N VAL A 121 -11.55 17.47 -5.41
CA VAL A 121 -11.56 17.74 -6.87
C VAL A 121 -12.54 16.83 -7.59
N ILE A 122 -12.55 15.52 -7.29
CA ILE A 122 -13.51 14.58 -7.89
C ILE A 122 -14.96 15.00 -7.59
N SER A 123 -15.23 15.45 -6.38
CA SER A 123 -16.59 15.75 -5.94
C SER A 123 -17.11 17.10 -6.44
N HIS A 124 -16.23 18.09 -6.70
CA HIS A 124 -16.64 19.49 -6.92
C HIS A 124 -16.31 20.05 -8.30
N TYR A 125 -15.44 19.38 -9.08
CA TYR A 125 -15.00 19.89 -10.40
C TYR A 125 -15.28 18.92 -11.56
N PRO A 126 -16.41 18.20 -11.61
CA PRO A 126 -16.69 17.27 -12.70
C PRO A 126 -17.05 17.98 -14.03
N GLU A 127 -17.46 19.26 -14.00
CA GLU A 127 -18.13 19.93 -15.13
C GLU A 127 -17.38 21.11 -15.78
N HIS A 128 -16.16 21.45 -15.33
CA HIS A 128 -15.42 22.55 -15.95
C HIS A 128 -14.80 22.11 -17.27
N GLU A 129 -15.49 22.38 -18.38
CA GLU A 129 -15.12 21.96 -19.73
C GLU A 129 -13.73 22.47 -20.20
N ASN A 130 -13.24 23.58 -19.66
CA ASN A 130 -12.02 24.23 -20.12
C ASN A 130 -10.79 24.03 -19.22
N VAL A 131 -10.92 23.40 -18.06
CA VAL A 131 -9.80 23.18 -17.14
C VAL A 131 -9.71 21.69 -16.80
N LYS A 132 -8.53 21.11 -16.96
CA LYS A 132 -8.31 19.71 -16.60
C LYS A 132 -8.36 19.56 -15.08
N ALA A 133 -9.14 18.62 -14.59
CA ALA A 133 -9.25 18.32 -13.15
C ALA A 133 -7.87 18.03 -12.51
N TYR A 134 -6.97 17.44 -13.27
CA TYR A 134 -5.60 17.17 -12.81
C TYR A 134 -4.77 18.46 -12.60
N ASP A 135 -4.98 19.50 -13.42
CA ASP A 135 -4.29 20.78 -13.22
C ASP A 135 -4.80 21.46 -11.95
N ILE A 136 -6.12 21.44 -11.70
CA ILE A 136 -6.70 21.94 -10.45
C ILE A 136 -6.15 21.19 -9.25
N TYR A 137 -6.08 19.87 -9.34
CA TYR A 137 -5.48 19.04 -8.28
C TYR A 137 -4.03 19.44 -7.97
N ASN A 138 -3.20 19.63 -9.00
CA ASN A 138 -1.81 20.01 -8.83
C ASN A 138 -1.65 21.43 -8.25
N ASP A 139 -2.47 22.38 -8.69
CA ASP A 139 -2.44 23.75 -8.19
C ASP A 139 -2.84 23.80 -6.70
N LEU A 140 -3.89 23.08 -6.32
CA LEU A 140 -4.30 22.97 -4.93
C LEU A 140 -3.24 22.25 -4.08
N LYS A 141 -2.70 21.13 -4.59
CA LYS A 141 -1.63 20.39 -3.92
C LYS A 141 -0.44 21.28 -3.63
N LYS A 142 0.07 21.99 -4.65
CA LYS A 142 1.19 22.92 -4.50
C LYS A 142 0.89 23.99 -3.47
N LYS A 143 -0.27 24.63 -3.56
CA LYS A 143 -0.69 25.70 -2.66
C LYS A 143 -0.78 25.24 -1.21
N PHE A 144 -1.45 24.11 -0.93
CA PHE A 144 -1.61 23.62 0.43
C PHE A 144 -0.31 23.08 1.02
N LEU A 145 0.58 22.48 0.22
CA LEU A 145 1.90 22.05 0.70
C LEU A 145 2.81 23.24 1.06
N GLU A 146 2.69 24.36 0.36
CA GLU A 146 3.40 25.60 0.69
C GLU A 146 2.83 26.26 1.96
N GLU A 147 1.51 26.23 2.18
CA GLU A 147 0.85 26.81 3.34
C GLU A 147 1.02 25.96 4.60
N ILE A 148 0.91 24.64 4.48
CA ILE A 148 1.14 23.69 5.56
C ILE A 148 2.63 23.34 5.56
N GLN A 149 3.44 24.14 6.26
CA GLN A 149 4.80 23.72 6.58
C GLN A 149 4.72 22.44 7.40
N ILE A 150 4.87 21.29 6.75
CA ILE A 150 4.96 19.99 7.39
C ILE A 150 6.24 19.99 8.22
N LYS A 151 6.20 20.65 9.35
CA LYS A 151 7.20 20.49 10.39
C LYS A 151 6.99 19.11 10.96
N ASN A 152 8.00 18.24 10.80
CA ASN A 152 8.14 16.92 11.42
C ASN A 152 8.00 16.97 12.95
N LYS A 153 6.88 17.42 13.47
CA LYS A 153 6.55 17.33 14.90
C LYS A 153 5.72 16.06 15.09
N ARG A 154 6.42 14.94 15.32
CA ARG A 154 5.83 13.74 15.88
C ARG A 154 5.04 14.09 17.12
N ARG A 155 3.75 14.24 17.00
CA ARG A 155 2.81 14.30 18.11
C ARG A 155 1.85 13.13 17.95
N PHE A 156 1.91 12.26 18.93
CA PHE A 156 1.00 11.12 19.08
C PHE A 156 -0.41 11.60 19.28
N LEU A 157 -1.30 11.12 18.39
CA LEU A 157 -2.69 10.94 18.70
C LEU A 157 -2.94 9.44 18.67
N LEU A 158 -2.81 8.80 19.85
CA LEU A 158 -3.15 7.39 20.06
C LEU A 158 -4.60 7.07 19.70
N ASP A 159 -5.47 8.08 19.61
CA ASP A 159 -6.88 7.96 19.25
C ASP A 159 -7.34 9.20 18.49
N SER A 160 -7.12 9.27 17.20
CA SER A 160 -8.00 10.11 16.40
C SER A 160 -9.33 9.37 16.30
N LYS A 161 -10.30 9.74 17.15
CA LYS A 161 -11.67 9.23 17.13
C LYS A 161 -12.45 9.62 15.88
N ASN A 162 -11.83 10.34 14.95
CA ASN A 162 -12.42 10.69 13.68
C ASN A 162 -12.33 9.51 12.75
N GLU A 163 -13.46 8.89 12.47
CA GLU A 163 -13.59 7.84 11.48
C GLU A 163 -13.19 8.37 10.09
N THR A 164 -12.39 7.62 9.35
CA THR A 164 -11.94 7.99 8.00
C THR A 164 -13.12 8.26 7.07
N SER A 165 -14.18 7.46 7.17
CA SER A 165 -15.42 7.63 6.44
C SER A 165 -16.13 8.96 6.75
N LYS A 166 -16.05 9.43 7.98
CA LYS A 166 -16.64 10.71 8.37
C LYS A 166 -15.92 11.89 7.72
N MET A 167 -14.58 11.87 7.71
CA MET A 167 -13.80 12.91 7.02
C MET A 167 -14.03 12.89 5.49
N GLU A 168 -14.15 11.70 4.90
CA GLU A 168 -14.45 11.57 3.47
C GLU A 168 -15.82 12.18 3.13
N ASN A 169 -16.86 11.87 3.91
CA ASN A 169 -18.18 12.46 3.74
C ASN A 169 -18.17 13.99 3.94
N GLU A 170 -17.48 14.49 4.97
CA GLU A 170 -17.32 15.93 5.17
C GLU A 170 -16.74 16.63 3.94
N ILE A 171 -15.71 16.03 3.29
CA ILE A 171 -15.08 16.59 2.07
C ILE A 171 -16.06 16.58 0.89
N VAL A 172 -16.79 15.49 0.70
CA VAL A 172 -17.76 15.33 -0.39
C VAL A 172 -18.92 16.32 -0.28
N GLU A 173 -19.38 16.62 0.95
CA GLU A 173 -20.52 17.50 1.23
C GLU A 173 -20.16 19.00 1.28
N MET A 174 -18.90 19.38 1.19
CA MET A 174 -18.48 20.79 1.16
C MET A 174 -19.06 21.53 -0.03
N LYS A 175 -19.33 22.81 0.14
CA LYS A 175 -19.95 23.62 -0.92
C LYS A 175 -18.94 24.27 -1.85
N ASP A 176 -17.79 24.63 -1.31
CA ASP A 176 -16.79 25.40 -2.06
C ASP A 176 -15.35 25.24 -1.52
N LEU A 177 -14.43 25.87 -2.24
CA LEU A 177 -13.01 25.86 -1.88
C LEU A 177 -12.71 26.57 -0.54
N GLN A 178 -13.56 27.49 -0.08
CA GLN A 178 -13.33 28.20 1.18
C GLN A 178 -13.62 27.27 2.38
N GLU A 179 -14.68 26.49 2.29
CA GLU A 179 -14.98 25.44 3.29
C GLU A 179 -13.85 24.41 3.33
N PHE A 180 -13.34 23.98 2.15
CA PHE A 180 -12.21 23.04 2.09
C PHE A 180 -10.94 23.61 2.70
N LYS A 181 -10.60 24.88 2.44
CA LYS A 181 -9.43 25.55 3.06
C LYS A 181 -9.55 25.58 4.58
N LYS A 182 -10.73 25.92 5.09
CA LYS A 182 -10.98 25.93 6.53
C LYS A 182 -10.81 24.53 7.13
N PHE A 183 -11.40 23.52 6.48
CA PHE A 183 -11.28 22.13 6.88
C PHE A 183 -9.82 21.66 6.93
N VAL A 184 -9.01 21.96 5.90
CA VAL A 184 -7.59 21.59 5.88
C VAL A 184 -6.84 22.22 7.05
N LYS A 185 -7.15 23.49 7.40
CA LYS A 185 -6.53 24.17 8.53
C LYS A 185 -6.98 23.57 9.87
N ASP A 186 -8.27 23.28 10.01
CA ASP A 186 -8.83 22.73 11.24
C ASP A 186 -8.36 21.28 11.50
N LYS A 187 -8.02 20.54 10.43
CA LYS A 187 -7.55 19.14 10.44
C LYS A 187 -6.05 18.97 10.17
N GLU A 188 -5.27 20.06 10.28
CA GLU A 188 -3.82 20.02 10.00
C GLU A 188 -3.11 18.89 10.75
N MET A 189 -3.48 18.63 12.00
CA MET A 189 -2.87 17.57 12.82
C MET A 189 -3.14 16.16 12.30
N GLU A 190 -4.34 15.89 11.78
CA GLU A 190 -4.68 14.61 11.15
C GLU A 190 -3.86 14.39 9.88
N PHE A 191 -3.71 15.41 9.05
CA PHE A 191 -2.91 15.33 7.82
C PHE A 191 -1.42 15.13 8.11
N MET A 192 -0.89 15.74 9.16
CA MET A 192 0.52 15.57 9.57
C MET A 192 0.84 14.17 10.08
N ASN A 193 -0.16 13.41 10.51
CA ASN A 193 0.01 12.07 11.08
C ASN A 193 -0.48 10.95 10.13
N SER A 194 -0.70 11.25 8.85
CA SER A 194 -1.08 10.22 7.89
C SER A 194 -0.03 9.10 7.85
N TYR A 195 -0.49 7.85 7.86
CA TYR A 195 0.35 6.64 7.81
C TYR A 195 1.42 6.50 8.92
N TYR A 196 1.37 7.26 10.01
CA TYR A 196 2.35 7.11 11.08
C TYR A 196 2.33 5.71 11.71
N LYS A 197 1.14 5.07 11.82
CA LYS A 197 1.02 3.69 12.32
C LYS A 197 1.79 2.70 11.47
N LEU A 198 1.75 2.86 10.15
CA LEU A 198 2.53 2.05 9.23
C LEU A 198 4.03 2.23 9.47
N LEU A 199 4.49 3.48 9.56
CA LEU A 199 5.90 3.78 9.81
C LEU A 199 6.36 3.19 11.14
N ASP A 200 5.58 3.39 12.19
CA ASP A 200 5.93 2.92 13.52
C ASP A 200 5.96 1.39 13.60
N TYR A 201 5.02 0.72 12.92
CA TYR A 201 5.00 -0.74 12.82
C TYR A 201 6.26 -1.28 12.12
N ILE A 202 6.60 -0.71 10.95
CA ILE A 202 7.82 -1.09 10.22
C ILE A 202 9.06 -0.85 11.08
N VAL A 203 9.18 0.32 11.70
CA VAL A 203 10.35 0.67 12.54
C VAL A 203 10.44 -0.21 13.78
N ALA A 204 9.31 -0.51 14.43
CA ALA A 204 9.27 -1.40 15.58
C ALA A 204 9.70 -2.81 15.19
N PHE A 205 9.19 -3.34 14.07
CA PHE A 205 9.56 -4.64 13.55
C PHE A 205 11.06 -4.75 13.27
N VAL A 206 11.61 -3.77 12.56
CA VAL A 206 13.04 -3.70 12.27
C VAL A 206 13.89 -3.64 13.54
N LYS A 207 13.50 -2.84 14.54
CA LYS A 207 14.20 -2.76 15.83
C LYS A 207 14.18 -4.10 16.56
N THR A 208 13.04 -4.77 16.54
CA THR A 208 12.87 -6.06 17.21
C THR A 208 13.70 -7.14 16.55
N GLU A 209 13.66 -7.20 15.21
CA GLU A 209 14.42 -8.16 14.40
C GLU A 209 15.92 -8.03 14.64
N ASN A 210 16.42 -6.82 14.86
CA ASN A 210 17.84 -6.52 14.97
C ASN A 210 18.31 -6.24 16.41
N LEU A 211 17.50 -6.53 17.43
CA LEU A 211 17.90 -6.33 18.82
C LEU A 211 18.45 -4.92 19.08
N GLY A 212 17.75 -3.91 18.59
CA GLY A 212 18.12 -2.51 18.81
C GLY A 212 18.98 -1.87 17.71
N ARG A 213 19.33 -2.58 16.65
CA ARG A 213 19.93 -1.95 15.48
C ARG A 213 18.90 -1.04 14.80
N SER A 214 19.37 0.08 14.25
CA SER A 214 18.49 0.93 13.45
C SER A 214 18.08 0.22 12.16
N TYR A 215 16.93 0.59 11.58
CA TYR A 215 16.52 0.07 10.26
C TYR A 215 17.60 0.31 9.19
N HIS A 216 18.37 1.39 9.32
CA HIS A 216 19.51 1.70 8.46
C HIS A 216 20.57 0.59 8.51
N SER A 217 20.89 0.08 9.72
CA SER A 217 21.84 -1.03 9.88
C SER A 217 21.31 -2.36 9.34
N LEU A 218 20.01 -2.57 9.35
CA LEU A 218 19.39 -3.75 8.72
C LEU A 218 19.54 -3.71 7.21
N VAL A 219 19.20 -2.57 6.63
CA VAL A 219 19.32 -2.32 5.19
C VAL A 219 20.76 -2.55 4.71
N LEU A 220 21.75 -2.00 5.42
CA LEU A 220 23.16 -2.17 5.09
C LEU A 220 23.70 -3.59 5.35
N GLY A 221 23.18 -4.29 6.36
CA GLY A 221 23.69 -5.60 6.78
C GLY A 221 23.26 -6.77 5.89
N LYS A 222 22.20 -6.61 5.09
CA LYS A 222 21.64 -7.66 4.22
C LYS A 222 21.80 -7.39 2.71
N GLU A 223 22.65 -6.46 2.29
CA GLU A 223 22.69 -5.99 0.89
C GLU A 223 21.33 -5.50 0.36
N MET A 224 20.47 -5.06 1.25
CA MET A 224 19.14 -4.61 0.86
C MET A 224 19.21 -3.36 0.01
N ASP A 225 18.40 -3.37 -1.04
CA ASP A 225 18.28 -2.31 -2.01
C ASP A 225 18.07 -0.94 -1.34
N LYS A 226 18.87 0.05 -1.77
CA LYS A 226 18.72 1.47 -1.41
C LYS A 226 17.28 1.99 -1.61
N GLY A 227 16.46 1.26 -2.36
CA GLY A 227 15.04 1.51 -2.56
C GLY A 227 14.22 1.47 -1.27
N TYR A 228 14.51 0.59 -0.32
CA TYR A 228 13.78 0.52 0.95
C TYR A 228 14.10 1.68 1.87
N GLU A 229 15.35 2.12 1.92
CA GLU A 229 15.76 3.30 2.68
C GLU A 229 15.01 4.55 2.22
N LYS A 230 14.97 4.76 0.91
CA LYS A 230 14.24 5.86 0.29
C LYS A 230 12.73 5.75 0.55
N MET A 231 12.18 4.55 0.46
CA MET A 231 10.77 4.27 0.72
C MET A 231 10.39 4.65 2.17
N ILE A 232 11.17 4.21 3.16
CA ILE A 232 10.93 4.51 4.58
C ILE A 232 11.15 6.01 4.85
N SER A 233 12.15 6.63 4.22
CA SER A 233 12.39 8.06 4.33
C SER A 233 11.23 8.88 3.74
N ASN A 234 10.70 8.49 2.59
CA ASN A 234 9.56 9.14 1.95
C ASN A 234 8.29 9.01 2.81
N LEU A 235 8.03 7.80 3.33
CA LEU A 235 6.91 7.58 4.24
C LEU A 235 7.03 8.45 5.51
N ARG A 236 8.24 8.56 6.07
CA ARG A 236 8.52 9.36 7.28
C ARG A 236 8.38 10.85 7.04
N ASN A 237 8.96 11.37 5.97
CA ASN A 237 9.13 12.80 5.76
C ASN A 237 7.94 13.41 5.01
N TRP A 238 7.28 12.63 4.16
CA TRP A 238 6.27 13.12 3.24
C TRP A 238 4.91 12.41 3.38
N GLY A 239 4.81 11.35 4.21
CA GLY A 239 3.61 10.52 4.29
C GLY A 239 3.32 9.77 2.97
N GLU A 240 4.32 9.63 2.09
CA GLU A 240 4.18 8.93 0.82
C GLU A 240 4.09 7.42 1.08
N VAL A 241 2.90 6.86 0.93
CA VAL A 241 2.68 5.43 1.14
C VAL A 241 3.29 4.63 -0.02
N PRO A 242 4.10 3.59 0.28
CA PRO A 242 4.65 2.73 -0.76
C PRO A 242 3.55 1.97 -1.51
N ASN A 243 3.84 1.53 -2.73
CA ASN A 243 2.92 0.62 -3.39
C ASN A 243 2.89 -0.75 -2.70
N ARG A 244 1.81 -1.49 -2.94
CA ARG A 244 1.54 -2.79 -2.31
C ARG A 244 2.67 -3.80 -2.50
N LYS A 245 3.23 -3.89 -3.72
CA LYS A 245 4.34 -4.79 -4.05
C LYS A 245 5.56 -4.50 -3.18
N LYS A 246 5.92 -3.22 -2.98
CA LYS A 246 7.05 -2.83 -2.13
C LYS A 246 6.84 -3.18 -0.67
N LEU A 247 5.62 -3.03 -0.15
CA LEU A 247 5.31 -3.41 1.24
C LEU A 247 5.36 -4.93 1.43
N ILE A 248 4.79 -5.69 0.51
CA ILE A 248 4.83 -7.15 0.56
C ILE A 248 6.28 -7.64 0.52
N ASN A 249 7.09 -7.11 -0.40
CA ASN A 249 8.51 -7.46 -0.47
C ASN A 249 9.27 -7.11 0.80
N LEU A 250 9.01 -5.94 1.39
CA LEU A 250 9.59 -5.60 2.68
C LEU A 250 9.21 -6.64 3.74
N GLY A 251 7.94 -7.07 3.77
CA GLY A 251 7.48 -8.12 4.69
C GLY A 251 8.20 -9.44 4.48
N ILE A 252 8.38 -9.87 3.22
CA ILE A 252 9.14 -11.08 2.86
C ILE A 252 10.58 -10.97 3.35
N THR A 253 11.26 -9.87 3.05
CA THR A 253 12.66 -9.63 3.45
C THR A 253 12.83 -9.56 4.98
N LEU A 254 11.82 -9.09 5.70
CA LEU A 254 11.81 -9.05 7.17
C LEU A 254 11.31 -10.35 7.79
N ASN A 255 11.08 -11.40 7.03
CA ASN A 255 10.52 -12.67 7.49
C ASN A 255 9.21 -12.51 8.25
N MET A 256 8.33 -11.62 7.80
CA MET A 256 7.02 -11.45 8.41
C MET A 256 6.10 -12.62 8.08
N SER A 257 5.34 -13.05 9.08
CA SER A 257 4.25 -14.00 8.92
C SER A 257 3.09 -13.42 8.09
N LEU A 258 2.18 -14.29 7.67
CA LEU A 258 0.94 -13.89 6.98
C LEU A 258 0.15 -12.83 7.77
N THR A 259 0.05 -13.01 9.08
CA THR A 259 -0.66 -12.06 9.95
C THR A 259 0.07 -10.71 10.00
N GLU A 260 1.38 -10.72 10.09
CA GLU A 260 2.19 -9.50 10.16
C GLU A 260 2.17 -8.72 8.85
N ILE A 261 2.28 -9.40 7.70
CA ILE A 261 2.14 -8.75 6.39
C ILE A 261 0.73 -8.14 6.23
N ASN A 262 -0.31 -8.88 6.59
CA ASN A 262 -1.68 -8.37 6.53
C ASN A 262 -1.91 -7.19 7.47
N THR A 263 -1.29 -7.17 8.65
CA THR A 263 -1.33 -6.03 9.59
C THR A 263 -0.61 -4.81 9.02
N MET A 264 0.55 -5.01 8.41
CA MET A 264 1.27 -3.93 7.72
C MET A 264 0.46 -3.34 6.57
N LEU A 265 -0.20 -4.17 5.77
CA LEU A 265 -1.08 -3.74 4.69
C LEU A 265 -2.30 -2.97 5.22
N ASP A 266 -2.90 -3.40 6.32
CA ASP A 266 -4.01 -2.70 6.98
C ASP A 266 -3.59 -1.30 7.44
N TYR A 267 -2.42 -1.16 8.07
CA TYR A 267 -1.87 0.15 8.43
C TYR A 267 -1.54 1.04 7.22
N ALA A 268 -1.29 0.43 6.06
CA ALA A 268 -1.16 1.14 4.79
C ALA A 268 -2.51 1.48 4.13
N ASN A 269 -3.64 1.20 4.80
CA ASN A 269 -5.00 1.31 4.26
C ASN A 269 -5.20 0.49 2.97
N MET A 270 -4.57 -0.68 2.92
CA MET A 270 -4.67 -1.67 1.84
C MET A 270 -5.42 -2.90 2.32
N GLU A 271 -6.06 -3.60 1.38
CA GLU A 271 -6.68 -4.90 1.68
C GLU A 271 -5.62 -5.95 2.03
N LYS A 272 -6.03 -6.98 2.76
CA LYS A 272 -5.19 -8.16 3.04
C LYS A 272 -4.75 -8.82 1.74
N LEU A 273 -3.77 -9.71 1.81
CA LEU A 273 -3.32 -10.52 0.66
C LEU A 273 -4.52 -11.16 -0.03
N CYS A 274 -4.58 -11.02 -1.35
CA CYS A 274 -5.78 -11.34 -2.14
C CYS A 274 -5.50 -12.48 -3.12
N PRO A 275 -6.27 -13.57 -3.09
CA PRO A 275 -6.10 -14.70 -3.99
C PRO A 275 -6.49 -14.40 -5.46
N LYS A 276 -7.00 -13.21 -5.76
CA LYS A 276 -7.26 -12.74 -7.14
C LYS A 276 -6.07 -12.08 -7.82
N ASP A 277 -4.91 -12.16 -7.21
CA ASP A 277 -3.64 -11.74 -7.77
C ASP A 277 -2.70 -12.95 -7.82
N LYS A 278 -2.17 -13.28 -9.00
CA LYS A 278 -1.32 -14.44 -9.19
C LYS A 278 -0.12 -14.46 -8.26
N LEU A 279 0.53 -13.31 -8.09
CA LEU A 279 1.72 -13.19 -7.27
C LEU A 279 1.39 -13.32 -5.78
N GLU A 280 0.28 -12.73 -5.36
CA GLU A 280 -0.18 -12.85 -3.97
C GLU A 280 -0.67 -14.26 -3.64
N CYS A 281 -1.17 -15.04 -4.61
CA CYS A 281 -1.47 -16.47 -4.42
C CYS A 281 -0.23 -17.26 -4.03
N ILE A 282 0.91 -17.01 -4.70
CA ILE A 282 2.17 -17.69 -4.40
C ILE A 282 2.66 -17.33 -2.99
N ILE A 283 2.58 -16.05 -2.64
CA ILE A 283 2.98 -15.58 -1.31
C ILE A 283 2.07 -16.16 -0.23
N LEU A 284 0.76 -16.22 -0.46
CA LEU A 284 -0.21 -16.85 0.45
C LEU A 284 0.12 -18.33 0.66
N TYR A 285 0.42 -19.08 -0.42
CA TYR A 285 0.82 -20.48 -0.35
C TYR A 285 2.08 -20.65 0.50
N VAL A 286 3.14 -19.88 0.21
CA VAL A 286 4.40 -19.96 0.96
C VAL A 286 4.17 -19.63 2.43
N LEU A 287 3.49 -18.53 2.75
CA LEU A 287 3.25 -18.11 4.14
C LEU A 287 2.29 -19.04 4.91
N ALA A 288 1.51 -19.86 4.22
CA ALA A 288 0.68 -20.88 4.84
C ALA A 288 1.45 -22.16 5.16
N ASN A 289 2.50 -22.47 4.38
CA ASN A 289 3.28 -23.71 4.51
C ASN A 289 4.62 -23.53 5.23
N VAL A 290 5.10 -22.30 5.39
CA VAL A 290 6.31 -21.97 6.16
C VAL A 290 5.89 -21.68 7.59
N ASP A 291 6.43 -22.44 8.56
CA ASP A 291 6.19 -22.17 9.98
C ASP A 291 6.97 -20.94 10.45
N VAL A 292 6.41 -19.76 10.14
CA VAL A 292 6.90 -18.50 10.69
C VAL A 292 6.24 -18.31 12.06
N THR A 293 6.54 -19.18 13.00
CA THR A 293 6.14 -18.97 14.39
C THR A 293 6.89 -17.77 14.93
N SER A 294 6.18 -16.69 15.12
CA SER A 294 6.82 -15.46 15.49
C SER A 294 6.22 -14.88 16.77
N PRO A 295 7.00 -14.80 17.84
CA PRO A 295 6.68 -13.93 18.98
C PRO A 295 6.72 -12.44 18.62
N TYR A 296 7.07 -12.12 17.34
CA TYR A 296 7.28 -10.74 16.89
C TYR A 296 6.03 -9.86 16.92
N HIS A 297 4.84 -10.43 16.74
CA HIS A 297 3.62 -9.63 16.82
C HIS A 297 3.44 -9.06 18.24
N GLU A 298 3.64 -9.87 19.27
CA GLU A 298 3.59 -9.43 20.67
C GLU A 298 4.73 -8.45 20.98
N ILE A 299 5.94 -8.76 20.51
CA ILE A 299 7.10 -7.87 20.66
C ILE A 299 6.85 -6.53 19.97
N ASN A 300 6.36 -6.50 18.73
CA ASN A 300 6.07 -5.27 18.04
C ASN A 300 5.00 -4.44 18.75
N HIS A 301 3.95 -5.08 19.24
CA HIS A 301 2.93 -4.40 20.03
C HIS A 301 3.53 -3.81 21.32
N ALA A 302 4.33 -4.59 22.07
CA ALA A 302 4.99 -4.14 23.26
C ALA A 302 5.97 -2.98 23.01
N VAL A 303 6.73 -3.03 21.89
CA VAL A 303 7.62 -1.92 21.46
C VAL A 303 6.82 -0.65 21.19
N LEU A 304 5.71 -0.75 20.46
CA LEU A 304 4.85 0.39 20.17
C LEU A 304 4.27 0.99 21.45
N VAL A 305 3.73 0.15 22.34
CA VAL A 305 3.16 0.63 23.60
C VAL A 305 4.25 1.27 24.48
N ALA A 306 5.41 0.63 24.64
CA ALA A 306 6.52 1.17 25.45
C ALA A 306 7.06 2.51 24.90
N GLN A 307 7.04 2.65 23.56
CA GLN A 307 7.51 3.88 22.91
C GLN A 307 6.55 5.07 23.12
N TYR A 308 5.25 4.80 23.27
CA TYR A 308 4.22 5.82 23.11
C TYR A 308 3.35 6.05 24.34
N THR A 309 3.41 5.17 25.34
CA THR A 309 2.69 5.39 26.58
C THR A 309 3.39 6.44 27.46
N GLU A 310 2.62 7.38 27.99
CA GLU A 310 3.07 8.28 29.05
C GLU A 310 3.01 7.63 30.44
N ASN A 311 2.27 6.51 30.56
CA ASN A 311 2.14 5.77 31.82
C ASN A 311 3.42 4.95 32.08
N GLN A 312 4.15 5.33 33.12
CA GLN A 312 5.43 4.70 33.50
C GLN A 312 5.29 3.23 33.92
N GLU A 313 4.18 2.83 34.54
CA GLU A 313 3.94 1.44 34.92
C GLU A 313 3.75 0.56 33.70
N ILE A 314 2.92 1.01 32.74
CA ILE A 314 2.71 0.28 31.47
C ILE A 314 4.03 0.20 30.71
N LYS A 315 4.81 1.29 30.68
CA LYS A 315 6.12 1.31 30.03
C LYS A 315 7.09 0.31 30.64
N GLN A 316 7.13 0.22 31.96
CA GLN A 316 7.98 -0.76 32.67
C GLN A 316 7.53 -2.20 32.40
N GLN A 317 6.22 -2.47 32.42
CA GLN A 317 5.67 -3.81 32.11
C GLN A 317 6.01 -4.22 30.67
N CYS A 318 5.84 -3.32 29.69
CA CYS A 318 6.21 -3.60 28.31
C CYS A 318 7.71 -3.83 28.14
N ASN A 319 8.57 -3.05 28.80
CA ASN A 319 10.01 -3.25 28.74
C ASN A 319 10.42 -4.59 29.35
N LYS A 320 9.81 -5.01 30.47
CA LYS A 320 10.06 -6.31 31.07
C LYS A 320 9.62 -7.46 30.14
N LEU A 321 8.44 -7.35 29.53
CA LEU A 321 7.96 -8.31 28.53
C LEU A 321 8.92 -8.39 27.33
N LEU A 322 9.43 -7.26 26.86
CA LEU A 322 10.42 -7.22 25.77
C LEU A 322 11.72 -7.95 26.14
N GLU A 323 12.23 -7.76 27.35
CA GLU A 323 13.42 -8.48 27.83
C GLU A 323 13.20 -9.99 27.87
N GLU A 324 12.04 -10.44 28.37
CA GLU A 324 11.65 -11.86 28.41
C GLU A 324 11.53 -12.45 27.00
N LEU A 325 10.84 -11.79 26.09
CA LEU A 325 10.64 -12.24 24.71
C LEU A 325 11.93 -12.22 23.89
N ILE A 326 12.82 -11.24 24.09
CA ILE A 326 14.14 -11.20 23.46
C ILE A 326 15.02 -12.34 23.98
N GLY A 327 14.93 -12.67 25.26
CA GLY A 327 15.62 -13.82 25.85
C GLY A 327 15.19 -15.15 25.22
N LEU A 328 13.89 -15.33 24.98
CA LEU A 328 13.34 -16.52 24.31
C LEU A 328 13.78 -16.61 22.84
N LYS A 329 13.86 -15.47 22.13
CA LYS A 329 14.29 -15.42 20.73
C LYS A 329 15.74 -15.86 20.53
N ASN A 330 16.62 -15.61 21.49
CA ASN A 330 18.04 -15.98 21.41
C ASN A 330 18.31 -17.46 21.66
N ALA A 331 17.29 -18.23 22.05
CA ALA A 331 17.38 -19.66 22.23
C ALA A 331 17.04 -20.41 20.93
N ASP A 332 18.05 -20.56 20.08
CA ASP A 332 18.21 -21.58 19.00
C ASP A 332 17.08 -21.87 17.98
N GLU A 333 16.04 -21.06 17.81
CA GLU A 333 15.11 -21.24 16.69
C GLU A 333 15.63 -20.56 15.43
N VAL A 334 16.18 -21.37 14.52
CA VAL A 334 16.50 -20.96 13.15
C VAL A 334 15.17 -20.64 12.47
N ARG A 335 14.92 -19.37 12.22
CA ARG A 335 13.76 -18.92 11.44
C ARG A 335 13.90 -19.41 10.01
N GLU A 336 12.85 -20.01 9.49
CA GLU A 336 12.77 -20.31 8.08
C GLU A 336 12.78 -18.99 7.29
N ASP A 337 13.61 -18.93 6.25
CA ASP A 337 13.73 -17.75 5.41
C ASP A 337 12.60 -17.72 4.38
N VAL A 338 11.61 -16.85 4.62
CA VAL A 338 10.44 -16.69 3.75
C VAL A 338 10.86 -16.33 2.32
N GLU A 339 11.91 -15.53 2.16
CA GLU A 339 12.41 -15.16 0.83
C GLU A 339 12.93 -16.37 0.06
N PHE A 340 13.62 -17.28 0.72
CA PHE A 340 14.10 -18.53 0.13
C PHE A 340 12.94 -19.40 -0.38
N TYR A 341 11.90 -19.58 0.42
CA TYR A 341 10.73 -20.37 0.00
C TYR A 341 9.94 -19.70 -1.12
N VAL A 342 9.84 -18.37 -1.13
CA VAL A 342 9.22 -17.63 -2.24
C VAL A 342 10.01 -17.82 -3.53
N ARG A 343 11.36 -17.74 -3.49
CA ARG A 343 12.23 -17.98 -4.65
C ARG A 343 12.06 -19.41 -5.19
N ASN A 344 12.08 -20.40 -4.33
CA ASN A 344 11.87 -21.80 -4.73
C ASN A 344 10.51 -22.03 -5.38
N ALA A 345 9.44 -21.45 -4.84
CA ALA A 345 8.11 -21.56 -5.42
C ALA A 345 8.04 -20.90 -6.80
N LEU A 346 8.68 -19.73 -6.98
CA LEU A 346 8.75 -19.04 -8.27
C LEU A 346 9.52 -19.85 -9.32
N GLU A 347 10.68 -20.39 -8.95
CA GLU A 347 11.50 -21.23 -9.83
C GLU A 347 10.72 -22.46 -10.28
N THR A 348 10.08 -23.18 -9.34
CA THR A 348 9.27 -24.37 -9.65
C THR A 348 8.07 -24.05 -10.54
N LEU A 349 7.49 -22.87 -10.40
CA LEU A 349 6.36 -22.40 -11.23
C LEU A 349 6.81 -21.74 -12.55
N GLU A 350 8.12 -21.68 -12.82
CA GLU A 350 8.72 -21.03 -14.00
C GLU A 350 8.31 -19.55 -14.13
N ILE A 351 8.25 -18.83 -13.00
CA ILE A 351 7.91 -17.41 -12.93
C ILE A 351 9.17 -16.62 -12.63
N ASP A 352 9.41 -15.56 -13.41
CA ASP A 352 10.55 -14.66 -13.19
C ASP A 352 10.44 -14.02 -11.79
N GLU A 353 11.45 -14.22 -10.95
CA GLU A 353 11.49 -13.67 -9.58
C GLU A 353 11.34 -12.14 -9.54
N ARG A 354 11.78 -11.44 -10.60
CA ARG A 354 11.61 -9.98 -10.75
C ARG A 354 10.14 -9.54 -10.81
N GLU A 355 9.22 -10.46 -11.11
CA GLU A 355 7.80 -10.17 -11.04
C GLU A 355 7.32 -9.92 -9.60
N ILE A 356 7.94 -10.58 -8.62
CA ILE A 356 7.59 -10.48 -7.20
C ILE A 356 8.66 -9.71 -6.42
N LEU A 357 9.90 -10.20 -6.45
CA LEU A 357 10.99 -9.64 -5.67
C LEU A 357 11.55 -8.39 -6.37
N MET A 358 11.83 -7.37 -5.59
CA MET A 358 12.49 -6.17 -6.08
C MET A 358 14.00 -6.39 -6.06
N ILE A 359 14.51 -7.12 -7.05
CA ILE A 359 15.94 -7.26 -7.24
C ILE A 359 16.43 -5.97 -7.90
N SER A 360 17.44 -5.33 -7.32
CA SER A 360 18.11 -4.18 -7.94
C SER A 360 18.78 -4.64 -9.23
N GLU A 361 18.47 -3.97 -10.34
CA GLU A 361 19.29 -4.03 -11.54
C GLU A 361 20.67 -3.40 -11.31
#